data_d6459c6ed7f5af263b9c2aa78d55d559
#
_entry.id   d6459c6ed7f5af263b9c2aa78d55d559
#
_cell.length_a   1.000
_cell.length_b   1.000
_cell.length_c   1.000
_cell.angle_alpha   90.00
_cell.angle_beta   90.00
_cell.angle_gamma   90.00
#
_symmetry.space_group_name_H-M   'P 1'
#
loop_
_entity.id
_entity.type
_entity.pdbx_description
1 polymer ?
#
loop_
_entity_poly.entity_id
_entity_poly.type
_entity_poly.pdbx_seq_one_letter_code
_entity_poly.pdbx_strand_id
1 'polypeptide(L)'
;MQKIFFDFARKIRDKNKWIRTNFLWRILIPYWNTFKRKVYMQPISREFFKTNESRVNSVANLLADSESKNTFLSVINFRCTGNKKNVPYHGEQNQYFINDFFKYGTEEVLIDCGAYTGDTIENFLALPGIGYKKIIAFEPDRTNCKILSEKFKNNPKINILNAGVFESDGKMNFSETEDCVSSIQEDGKSSINTRSIDSVCSDSEDKVTFIKMDIEGAELPALRGAKETILRYKPRLAICIYHSDQEMLSIAEYIHSIVPEYKLYVRQHHKNYFMETVLYAQL
;
A
#
# COMPACT_ATOMS: atom_id res chain seq x y z
N MET A 1 -8.70 -20.36 -24.36
CA MET A 1 -7.26 -20.40 -24.03
C MET A 1 -6.95 -19.83 -22.63
N GLN A 2 -7.52 -18.70 -22.21
CA GLN A 2 -7.30 -18.11 -20.87
C GLN A 2 -7.65 -19.07 -19.72
N LYS A 3 -8.82 -19.71 -19.75
CA LYS A 3 -9.29 -20.63 -18.70
C LYS A 3 -8.37 -21.85 -18.52
N ILE A 4 -7.89 -22.42 -19.62
CA ILE A 4 -6.96 -23.57 -19.61
C ILE A 4 -5.61 -23.19 -18.99
N PHE A 5 -5.16 -21.97 -19.23
CA PHE A 5 -3.89 -21.46 -18.71
C PHE A 5 -3.96 -21.12 -17.23
N PHE A 6 -5.07 -20.54 -16.77
CA PHE A 6 -5.34 -20.31 -15.35
C PHE A 6 -5.45 -21.63 -14.57
N ASP A 7 -6.14 -22.64 -15.14
CA ASP A 7 -6.24 -23.98 -14.54
C ASP A 7 -4.89 -24.70 -14.49
N PHE A 8 -4.02 -24.47 -15.47
CA PHE A 8 -2.66 -25.02 -15.49
C PHE A 8 -1.74 -24.32 -14.47
N ALA A 9 -1.81 -22.99 -14.38
CA ALA A 9 -1.07 -22.21 -13.39
C ALA A 9 -1.52 -22.54 -11.96
N ARG A 10 -2.84 -22.75 -11.77
CA ARG A 10 -3.43 -23.19 -10.50
C ARG A 10 -2.96 -24.59 -10.11
N LYS A 11 -2.98 -25.57 -11.05
CA LYS A 11 -2.45 -26.92 -10.82
C LYS A 11 -0.97 -26.97 -10.50
N ILE A 12 -0.16 -26.07 -11.09
CA ILE A 12 1.26 -25.94 -10.76
C ILE A 12 1.43 -25.35 -9.35
N ARG A 13 0.62 -24.37 -8.96
CA ARG A 13 0.64 -23.76 -7.64
C ARG A 13 0.31 -24.79 -6.53
N ASP A 14 -0.71 -25.60 -6.73
CA ASP A 14 -1.26 -26.51 -5.72
C ASP A 14 -0.42 -27.80 -5.52
N LYS A 15 0.44 -28.16 -6.48
CA LYS A 15 1.35 -29.32 -6.36
C LYS A 15 2.70 -29.03 -5.70
N ASN A 16 3.00 -27.80 -5.24
CA ASN A 16 4.40 -27.39 -5.19
C ASN A 16 4.93 -26.74 -3.91
N LYS A 17 4.77 -27.37 -2.75
CA LYS A 17 5.75 -27.23 -1.65
C LYS A 17 7.16 -27.69 -2.11
N TRP A 18 7.22 -28.69 -2.99
CA TRP A 18 8.45 -29.26 -3.54
C TRP A 18 9.17 -28.36 -4.58
N ILE A 19 8.43 -27.58 -5.37
CA ILE A 19 8.99 -26.72 -6.43
C ILE A 19 9.62 -25.44 -5.84
N ARG A 20 9.16 -24.92 -4.69
CA ARG A 20 9.76 -23.75 -4.04
C ARG A 20 11.21 -24.00 -3.52
N THR A 21 11.59 -25.26 -3.35
CA THR A 21 12.94 -25.66 -2.90
C THR A 21 13.87 -26.02 -4.06
N ASN A 22 13.37 -26.06 -5.30
CA ASN A 22 14.15 -26.53 -6.45
C ASN A 22 14.91 -25.37 -7.10
N PHE A 23 16.23 -25.51 -7.25
CA PHE A 23 17.15 -24.52 -7.84
C PHE A 23 16.68 -23.99 -9.21
N LEU A 24 16.09 -24.84 -10.06
CA LEU A 24 15.56 -24.47 -11.37
C LEU A 24 14.42 -23.41 -11.28
N TRP A 25 13.58 -23.46 -10.25
CA TRP A 25 12.51 -22.48 -10.08
C TRP A 25 13.03 -21.11 -9.62
N ARG A 26 14.08 -21.06 -8.83
CA ARG A 26 14.74 -19.80 -8.46
C ARG A 26 15.27 -19.05 -9.69
N ILE A 27 15.68 -19.79 -10.72
CA ILE A 27 16.13 -19.22 -11.99
C ILE A 27 14.93 -18.85 -12.89
N LEU A 28 13.86 -19.64 -12.91
CA LEU A 28 12.74 -19.46 -13.83
C LEU A 28 11.69 -18.43 -13.34
N ILE A 29 11.53 -18.24 -12.02
CA ILE A 29 10.60 -17.24 -11.46
C ILE A 29 10.82 -15.82 -12.02
N PRO A 30 12.04 -15.27 -12.07
CA PRO A 30 12.27 -13.94 -12.66
C PRO A 30 11.87 -13.86 -14.14
N TYR A 31 12.16 -14.91 -14.91
CA TYR A 31 11.75 -14.98 -16.35
C TYR A 31 10.25 -15.10 -16.50
N TRP A 32 9.59 -15.90 -15.65
CA TRP A 32 8.15 -16.05 -15.62
C TRP A 32 7.44 -14.75 -15.24
N ASN A 33 7.91 -14.06 -14.21
CA ASN A 33 7.38 -12.78 -13.80
C ASN A 33 7.58 -11.71 -14.88
N THR A 34 8.72 -11.69 -15.56
CA THR A 34 8.99 -10.81 -16.69
C THR A 34 8.06 -11.11 -17.86
N PHE A 35 7.84 -12.41 -18.17
CA PHE A 35 6.93 -12.84 -19.22
C PHE A 35 5.47 -12.50 -18.91
N LYS A 36 4.97 -12.81 -17.70
CA LYS A 36 3.63 -12.41 -17.24
C LYS A 36 3.41 -10.92 -17.41
N ARG A 37 4.36 -10.13 -16.97
CA ARG A 37 4.31 -8.68 -17.02
C ARG A 37 4.21 -8.17 -18.46
N LYS A 38 5.10 -8.64 -19.33
CA LYS A 38 5.16 -8.21 -20.73
C LYS A 38 3.95 -8.65 -21.54
N VAL A 39 3.45 -9.86 -21.34
CA VAL A 39 2.40 -10.45 -22.18
C VAL A 39 1.00 -10.13 -21.68
N TYR A 40 0.80 -10.01 -20.37
CA TYR A 40 -0.54 -9.85 -19.79
C TYR A 40 -0.78 -8.49 -19.15
N MET A 41 0.13 -8.03 -18.30
CA MET A 41 -0.11 -6.79 -17.54
C MET A 41 0.06 -5.53 -18.39
N GLN A 42 1.12 -5.42 -19.18
CA GLN A 42 1.38 -4.22 -19.97
C GLN A 42 0.28 -3.88 -21.00
N PRO A 43 -0.32 -4.84 -21.74
CA PRO A 43 -1.43 -4.54 -22.63
C PRO A 43 -2.68 -4.05 -21.87
N ILE A 44 -2.99 -4.65 -20.70
CA ILE A 44 -4.12 -4.25 -19.85
C ILE A 44 -3.90 -2.84 -19.33
N SER A 45 -2.74 -2.54 -18.74
CA SER A 45 -2.41 -1.20 -18.25
C SER A 45 -2.44 -0.16 -19.36
N ARG A 46 -1.92 -0.49 -20.55
CA ARG A 46 -1.95 0.41 -21.71
C ARG A 46 -3.38 0.78 -22.11
N GLU A 47 -4.27 -0.19 -22.21
CA GLU A 47 -5.66 0.04 -22.56
C GLU A 47 -6.37 0.84 -21.46
N PHE A 48 -6.13 0.47 -20.18
CA PHE A 48 -6.70 1.19 -19.04
C PHE A 48 -6.31 2.67 -19.05
N PHE A 49 -5.02 3.00 -19.10
CA PHE A 49 -4.57 4.39 -19.05
C PHE A 49 -4.92 5.18 -20.32
N LYS A 50 -4.98 4.53 -21.48
CA LYS A 50 -5.48 5.15 -22.71
C LYS A 50 -6.96 5.54 -22.59
N THR A 51 -7.78 4.64 -22.08
CA THR A 51 -9.22 4.90 -21.87
C THR A 51 -9.45 5.98 -20.80
N ASN A 52 -8.56 6.08 -19.80
CA ASN A 52 -8.64 7.03 -18.70
C ASN A 52 -7.69 8.24 -18.84
N GLU A 53 -7.30 8.62 -20.06
CA GLU A 53 -6.30 9.69 -20.30
C GLU A 53 -6.71 11.02 -19.66
N SER A 54 -7.98 11.39 -19.69
CA SER A 54 -8.48 12.60 -19.04
C SER A 54 -8.29 12.56 -17.51
N ARG A 55 -8.51 11.41 -16.88
CA ARG A 55 -8.26 11.21 -15.44
C ARG A 55 -6.78 11.27 -15.11
N VAL A 56 -5.92 10.66 -15.95
CA VAL A 56 -4.46 10.75 -15.80
C VAL A 56 -4.00 12.19 -15.79
N ASN A 57 -4.48 12.98 -16.75
CA ASN A 57 -4.14 14.41 -16.84
C ASN A 57 -4.70 15.20 -15.65
N SER A 58 -5.92 14.91 -15.20
CA SER A 58 -6.50 15.53 -14.01
C SER A 58 -5.69 15.24 -12.75
N VAL A 59 -5.34 13.98 -12.49
CA VAL A 59 -4.51 13.59 -11.35
C VAL A 59 -3.11 14.24 -11.43
N ALA A 60 -2.47 14.22 -12.60
CA ALA A 60 -1.17 14.88 -12.79
C ALA A 60 -1.22 16.38 -12.47
N ASN A 61 -2.34 17.06 -12.74
CA ASN A 61 -2.52 18.47 -12.42
C ASN A 61 -2.78 18.75 -10.93
N LEU A 62 -3.24 17.76 -10.16
CA LEU A 62 -3.38 17.87 -8.71
C LEU A 62 -2.03 17.78 -7.97
N LEU A 63 -0.99 17.23 -8.61
CA LEU A 63 0.31 17.02 -7.98
C LEU A 63 1.06 18.33 -7.80
N ALA A 64 1.61 18.54 -6.60
CA ALA A 64 2.11 19.82 -6.13
C ALA A 64 3.45 20.25 -6.75
N ASP A 65 4.28 19.28 -7.18
CA ASP A 65 5.59 19.59 -7.74
C ASP A 65 5.88 18.85 -9.06
N SER A 66 6.91 19.30 -9.76
CA SER A 66 7.30 18.73 -11.05
C SER A 66 7.87 17.31 -10.93
N GLU A 67 8.53 17.00 -9.82
CA GLU A 67 9.05 15.65 -9.56
C GLU A 67 7.90 14.65 -9.42
N SER A 68 6.87 14.99 -8.66
CA SER A 68 5.66 14.17 -8.51
C SER A 68 4.97 13.90 -9.85
N LYS A 69 4.81 14.95 -10.67
CA LYS A 69 4.21 14.82 -12.02
C LYS A 69 5.03 13.90 -12.90
N ASN A 70 6.35 14.09 -12.92
CA ASN A 70 7.26 13.27 -13.71
C ASN A 70 7.26 11.82 -13.19
N THR A 71 7.33 11.60 -11.88
CA THR A 71 7.27 10.26 -11.27
C THR A 71 5.99 9.53 -11.65
N PHE A 72 4.84 10.18 -11.45
CA PHE A 72 3.53 9.60 -11.74
C PHE A 72 3.40 9.17 -13.21
N LEU A 73 3.71 10.07 -14.15
CA LEU A 73 3.61 9.79 -15.58
C LEU A 73 4.64 8.74 -16.03
N SER A 74 5.85 8.77 -15.46
CA SER A 74 6.89 7.80 -15.77
C SER A 74 6.57 6.41 -15.25
N VAL A 75 5.95 6.28 -14.07
CA VAL A 75 5.46 5.01 -13.54
C VAL A 75 4.34 4.45 -14.41
N ILE A 76 3.38 5.27 -14.83
CA ILE A 76 2.33 4.87 -15.80
C ILE A 76 2.97 4.37 -17.09
N ASN A 77 3.91 5.12 -17.66
CA ASN A 77 4.63 4.69 -18.86
C ASN A 77 5.36 3.36 -18.64
N PHE A 78 5.99 3.19 -17.47
CA PHE A 78 6.65 1.94 -17.12
C PHE A 78 5.66 0.76 -17.04
N ARG A 79 4.50 0.95 -16.45
CA ARG A 79 3.42 -0.07 -16.40
C ARG A 79 2.96 -0.46 -17.82
N CYS A 80 2.81 0.52 -18.71
CA CYS A 80 2.35 0.32 -20.08
C CYS A 80 3.40 -0.31 -21.01
N THR A 81 4.69 -0.02 -20.82
CA THR A 81 5.75 -0.33 -21.80
C THR A 81 6.85 -1.24 -21.26
N GLY A 82 7.01 -1.33 -19.94
CA GLY A 82 8.14 -1.98 -19.28
C GLY A 82 9.43 -1.13 -19.30
N ASN A 83 9.38 0.10 -19.80
CA ASN A 83 10.55 0.97 -19.87
C ASN A 83 10.69 1.79 -18.60
N LYS A 84 11.72 1.48 -17.80
CA LYS A 84 12.03 2.12 -16.52
C LYS A 84 13.03 3.28 -16.60
N LYS A 85 13.57 3.60 -17.78
CA LYS A 85 14.72 4.51 -17.91
C LYS A 85 14.51 5.89 -17.29
N ASN A 86 13.28 6.38 -17.30
CA ASN A 86 12.97 7.75 -16.89
C ASN A 86 12.17 7.84 -15.59
N VAL A 87 12.01 6.72 -14.87
CA VAL A 87 11.31 6.75 -13.59
C VAL A 87 12.26 7.35 -12.55
N PRO A 88 11.94 8.51 -11.96
CA PRO A 88 12.73 9.06 -10.87
C PRO A 88 12.79 8.09 -9.71
N TYR A 89 13.93 7.99 -9.05
CA TYR A 89 14.15 7.12 -7.91
C TYR A 89 14.54 7.96 -6.70
N HIS A 90 13.68 7.99 -5.71
CA HIS A 90 13.85 8.82 -4.52
C HIS A 90 14.64 8.14 -3.38
N GLY A 91 14.91 6.83 -3.49
CA GLY A 91 15.56 6.02 -2.45
C GLY A 91 14.57 5.19 -1.66
N GLU A 92 15.08 4.11 -1.06
CA GLU A 92 14.27 3.18 -0.24
C GLU A 92 14.25 3.60 1.25
N GLN A 93 15.22 4.40 1.67
CA GLN A 93 15.32 4.83 3.05
C GLN A 93 14.21 5.84 3.41
N ASN A 94 13.53 5.61 4.51
CA ASN A 94 12.43 6.44 5.00
C ASN A 94 11.28 6.63 4.00
N GLN A 95 11.00 5.59 3.22
CA GLN A 95 9.98 5.58 2.17
C GLN A 95 8.65 6.26 2.57
N TYR A 96 8.13 6.02 3.77
CA TYR A 96 6.87 6.63 4.21
C TYR A 96 7.07 7.96 4.96
N PHE A 97 8.28 8.25 5.41
CA PHE A 97 8.57 9.36 6.32
C PHE A 97 9.52 10.37 5.70
N ILE A 98 9.18 10.86 4.51
CA ILE A 98 10.01 11.79 3.73
C ILE A 98 10.11 13.15 4.44
N ASN A 99 11.36 13.63 4.63
CA ASN A 99 11.62 14.93 5.23
C ASN A 99 11.54 16.11 4.26
N ASP A 100 11.45 15.85 2.96
CA ASP A 100 11.42 16.89 1.91
C ASP A 100 10.25 17.85 2.08
N PHE A 101 9.12 17.32 2.52
CA PHE A 101 7.90 18.09 2.75
C PHE A 101 7.20 17.76 4.09
N PHE A 102 7.46 16.63 4.72
CA PHE A 102 6.90 16.32 6.05
C PHE A 102 7.75 16.89 7.17
N LYS A 103 7.08 17.49 8.16
CA LYS A 103 7.68 17.88 9.42
C LYS A 103 7.01 17.10 10.55
N TYR A 104 7.80 16.58 11.46
CA TYR A 104 7.35 15.74 12.56
C TYR A 104 7.45 16.52 13.88
N GLY A 105 6.48 16.27 14.75
CA GLY A 105 6.41 16.85 16.07
C GLY A 105 6.87 15.89 17.18
N THR A 106 6.54 16.26 18.41
CA THR A 106 6.86 15.46 19.61
C THR A 106 5.67 14.65 20.13
N GLU A 107 4.47 14.85 19.59
CA GLU A 107 3.20 14.25 20.03
C GLU A 107 2.51 13.50 18.88
N GLU A 108 3.29 12.80 18.05
CA GLU A 108 2.76 12.10 16.88
C GLU A 108 1.83 10.95 17.25
N VAL A 109 0.75 10.82 16.52
CA VAL A 109 -0.15 9.65 16.56
C VAL A 109 -0.14 9.02 15.16
N LEU A 110 0.55 7.89 15.05
CA LEU A 110 0.70 7.14 13.82
C LEU A 110 -0.34 6.04 13.72
N ILE A 111 -0.99 5.93 12.57
CA ILE A 111 -1.74 4.75 12.15
C ILE A 111 -0.96 4.05 11.05
N ASP A 112 -0.52 2.82 11.31
CA ASP A 112 0.23 1.97 10.39
C ASP A 112 -0.66 0.83 9.90
N CYS A 113 -1.14 0.94 8.67
CA CYS A 113 -1.97 -0.06 8.02
C CYS A 113 -1.10 -0.99 7.17
N GLY A 114 -1.08 -2.28 7.53
CA GLY A 114 -0.14 -3.27 6.98
C GLY A 114 1.22 -3.18 7.67
N ALA A 115 1.22 -3.37 9.00
CA ALA A 115 2.42 -3.18 9.81
C ALA A 115 3.44 -4.33 9.70
N TYR A 116 3.06 -5.45 9.03
CA TYR A 116 3.91 -6.63 8.83
C TYR A 116 4.60 -7.07 10.12
N THR A 117 5.92 -7.08 10.15
CA THR A 117 6.72 -7.42 11.35
C THR A 117 7.26 -6.19 12.09
N GLY A 118 6.79 -4.97 11.73
CA GLY A 118 7.07 -3.73 12.43
C GLY A 118 8.26 -2.93 11.93
N ASP A 119 8.71 -3.16 10.72
CA ASP A 119 9.80 -2.41 10.07
C ASP A 119 9.44 -0.92 9.88
N THR A 120 8.20 -0.63 9.48
CA THR A 120 7.70 0.74 9.38
C THR A 120 7.73 1.46 10.73
N ILE A 121 7.31 0.78 11.79
CA ILE A 121 7.32 1.33 13.16
C ILE A 121 8.76 1.60 13.60
N GLU A 122 9.69 0.66 13.36
CA GLU A 122 11.11 0.86 13.69
C GLU A 122 11.70 2.06 12.96
N ASN A 123 11.40 2.20 11.66
CA ASN A 123 11.82 3.36 10.87
C ASN A 123 11.25 4.68 11.42
N PHE A 124 9.98 4.67 11.82
CA PHE A 124 9.35 5.83 12.45
C PHE A 124 10.03 6.21 13.76
N LEU A 125 10.26 5.25 14.64
CA LEU A 125 10.93 5.47 15.94
C LEU A 125 12.39 5.91 15.80
N ALA A 126 13.03 5.61 14.68
CA ALA A 126 14.40 6.03 14.39
C ALA A 126 14.52 7.44 13.80
N LEU A 127 13.41 8.13 13.51
CA LEU A 127 13.45 9.48 12.94
C LEU A 127 14.07 10.47 13.94
N PRO A 128 15.02 11.31 13.51
CA PRO A 128 15.68 12.26 14.41
C PRO A 128 14.70 13.26 15.03
N GLY A 129 14.72 13.37 16.36
CA GLY A 129 13.92 14.35 17.10
C GLY A 129 12.42 14.08 17.15
N ILE A 130 11.97 12.92 16.66
CA ILE A 130 10.56 12.54 16.75
C ILE A 130 10.16 12.22 18.19
N GLY A 131 8.97 12.67 18.58
CA GLY A 131 8.25 12.18 19.74
C GLY A 131 6.91 11.63 19.29
N TYR A 132 6.34 10.71 20.06
CA TYR A 132 5.03 10.17 19.75
C TYR A 132 4.21 9.89 21.00
N LYS A 133 2.92 10.08 20.86
CA LYS A 133 1.93 9.80 21.87
C LYS A 133 1.42 8.36 21.75
N LYS A 134 1.16 7.93 20.51
CA LYS A 134 0.55 6.62 20.24
C LYS A 134 0.87 6.10 18.84
N ILE A 135 0.98 4.81 18.71
CA ILE A 135 1.00 4.10 17.43
C ILE A 135 -0.13 3.06 17.43
N ILE A 136 -0.93 3.03 16.38
CA ILE A 136 -1.96 2.01 16.14
C ILE A 136 -1.55 1.24 14.89
N ALA A 137 -1.25 -0.04 15.04
CA ALA A 137 -0.75 -0.90 13.98
C ALA A 137 -1.77 -1.98 13.63
N PHE A 138 -2.10 -2.11 12.36
CA PHE A 138 -3.00 -3.13 11.84
C PHE A 138 -2.20 -4.16 11.06
N GLU A 139 -2.35 -5.44 11.43
CA GLU A 139 -1.74 -6.57 10.72
C GLU A 139 -2.71 -7.76 10.74
N PRO A 140 -3.28 -8.14 9.56
CA PRO A 140 -4.24 -9.22 9.49
C PRO A 140 -3.63 -10.62 9.62
N ASP A 141 -2.38 -10.82 9.17
CA ASP A 141 -1.73 -12.12 9.28
C ASP A 141 -1.37 -12.42 10.74
N ARG A 142 -1.86 -13.55 11.24
CA ARG A 142 -1.69 -13.93 12.65
C ARG A 142 -0.23 -14.17 13.03
N THR A 143 0.59 -14.65 12.09
CA THR A 143 1.99 -14.95 12.34
C THR A 143 2.78 -13.65 12.45
N ASN A 144 2.58 -12.74 11.50
CA ASN A 144 3.19 -11.42 11.52
C ASN A 144 2.74 -10.61 12.74
N CYS A 145 1.44 -10.63 13.05
CA CYS A 145 0.88 -9.96 14.23
C CYS A 145 1.50 -10.47 15.55
N LYS A 146 1.77 -11.79 15.67
CA LYS A 146 2.47 -12.33 16.85
C LYS A 146 3.91 -11.83 16.94
N ILE A 147 4.65 -11.82 15.82
CA ILE A 147 6.01 -11.28 15.76
C ILE A 147 6.02 -9.80 16.15
N LEU A 148 5.11 -9.03 15.57
CA LEU A 148 4.93 -7.61 15.85
C LEU A 148 4.63 -7.37 17.33
N SER A 149 3.68 -8.13 17.90
CA SER A 149 3.28 -8.03 19.31
C SER A 149 4.42 -8.37 20.26
N GLU A 150 5.21 -9.39 19.96
CA GLU A 150 6.37 -9.76 20.79
C GLU A 150 7.48 -8.69 20.71
N LYS A 151 7.71 -8.14 19.51
CA LYS A 151 8.71 -7.08 19.30
C LYS A 151 8.42 -5.83 20.14
N PHE A 152 7.17 -5.40 20.25
CA PHE A 152 6.78 -4.17 20.91
C PHE A 152 6.04 -4.36 22.26
N LYS A 153 6.05 -5.57 22.83
CA LYS A 153 5.33 -5.91 24.08
C LYS A 153 5.61 -5.00 25.29
N ASN A 154 6.80 -4.40 25.34
CA ASN A 154 7.20 -3.52 26.44
C ASN A 154 6.90 -2.04 26.17
N ASN A 155 6.26 -1.72 25.07
CA ASN A 155 5.92 -0.35 24.70
C ASN A 155 4.40 -0.12 24.76
N PRO A 156 3.85 0.41 25.88
CA PRO A 156 2.42 0.57 26.04
C PRO A 156 1.79 1.62 25.11
N LYS A 157 2.60 2.41 24.43
CA LYS A 157 2.12 3.40 23.43
C LYS A 157 1.84 2.78 22.07
N ILE A 158 2.19 1.50 21.84
CA ILE A 158 1.98 0.80 20.58
C ILE A 158 0.82 -0.19 20.76
N ASN A 159 -0.30 0.09 20.11
CA ASN A 159 -1.47 -0.76 20.08
C ASN A 159 -1.50 -1.57 18.79
N ILE A 160 -1.46 -2.89 18.89
CA ILE A 160 -1.44 -3.81 17.75
C ILE A 160 -2.78 -4.51 17.62
N LEU A 161 -3.37 -4.42 16.43
CA LEU A 161 -4.68 -4.97 16.09
C LEU A 161 -4.50 -6.10 15.05
N ASN A 162 -4.88 -7.34 15.40
CA ASN A 162 -4.93 -8.43 14.44
C ASN A 162 -6.18 -8.29 13.56
N ALA A 163 -6.15 -7.35 12.65
CA ALA A 163 -7.23 -7.04 11.72
C ALA A 163 -6.67 -6.39 10.45
N GLY A 164 -7.35 -6.57 9.33
CA GLY A 164 -7.16 -5.74 8.14
C GLY A 164 -7.88 -4.42 8.29
N VAL A 165 -7.39 -3.37 7.62
CA VAL A 165 -8.11 -2.09 7.52
C VAL A 165 -9.05 -2.14 6.33
N PHE A 166 -10.29 -1.70 6.53
CA PHE A 166 -11.29 -1.66 5.47
C PHE A 166 -12.31 -0.54 5.70
N GLU A 167 -13.31 -0.45 4.83
CA GLU A 167 -14.37 0.59 4.89
C GLU A 167 -15.24 0.47 6.16
N SER A 168 -15.41 -0.75 6.69
CA SER A 168 -16.21 -1.02 7.88
C SER A 168 -15.67 -2.19 8.69
N ASP A 169 -16.11 -2.24 9.94
CA ASP A 169 -15.85 -3.37 10.83
C ASP A 169 -16.60 -4.61 10.36
N GLY A 170 -15.94 -5.78 10.37
CA GLY A 170 -16.53 -7.01 9.91
C GLY A 170 -15.57 -8.18 9.80
N LYS A 171 -15.89 -9.09 8.89
CA LYS A 171 -15.04 -10.21 8.48
C LYS A 171 -15.00 -10.31 6.97
N MET A 172 -13.82 -10.51 6.43
CA MET A 172 -13.60 -10.72 5.01
C MET A 172 -13.03 -12.11 4.78
N ASN A 173 -13.58 -12.83 3.79
CA ASN A 173 -13.08 -14.14 3.38
C ASN A 173 -12.08 -13.94 2.24
N PHE A 174 -10.92 -14.57 2.32
CA PHE A 174 -9.89 -14.51 1.27
C PHE A 174 -10.31 -15.09 -0.10
N SER A 175 -11.47 -15.77 -0.17
CA SER A 175 -12.01 -16.29 -1.44
C SER A 175 -12.66 -15.23 -2.32
N GLU A 176 -12.92 -14.04 -1.80
CA GLU A 176 -13.64 -12.96 -2.50
C GLU A 176 -12.72 -11.88 -3.07
N THR A 177 -11.43 -11.88 -2.71
CA THR A 177 -10.43 -10.96 -3.27
C THR A 177 -9.41 -11.75 -4.08
N GLU A 178 -9.64 -11.89 -5.39
CA GLU A 178 -8.73 -12.60 -6.31
C GLU A 178 -7.34 -11.96 -6.43
N ASP A 179 -7.10 -10.79 -5.85
CA ASP A 179 -5.89 -10.01 -6.01
C ASP A 179 -5.00 -9.90 -4.75
N CYS A 180 -5.46 -10.31 -3.56
CA CYS A 180 -4.63 -10.26 -2.35
C CYS A 180 -3.72 -11.50 -2.25
N VAL A 181 -2.46 -11.33 -2.66
CA VAL A 181 -1.44 -12.40 -2.67
C VAL A 181 -0.61 -12.37 -1.39
N SER A 182 -1.20 -12.59 -0.23
CA SER A 182 -0.41 -12.97 0.93
C SER A 182 -1.10 -14.01 1.80
N SER A 183 -0.36 -15.11 2.05
CA SER A 183 -0.67 -16.24 2.95
C SER A 183 -1.92 -17.07 2.63
N ILE A 184 -1.75 -18.02 1.70
CA ILE A 184 -2.63 -19.19 1.59
C ILE A 184 -2.30 -20.15 2.73
N GLN A 185 -3.17 -20.26 3.71
CA GLN A 185 -3.21 -21.44 4.58
C GLN A 185 -4.03 -22.55 3.90
N GLU A 186 -3.60 -23.79 4.08
CA GLU A 186 -3.99 -25.00 3.33
C GLU A 186 -5.48 -25.40 3.40
N ASP A 187 -6.36 -24.67 4.12
CA ASP A 187 -7.75 -25.07 4.36
C ASP A 187 -8.85 -24.16 3.75
N GLY A 188 -8.52 -23.28 2.80
CA GLY A 188 -9.52 -22.61 1.93
C GLY A 188 -10.63 -21.78 2.59
N LYS A 189 -10.55 -21.47 3.89
CA LYS A 189 -11.53 -20.71 4.66
C LYS A 189 -10.88 -19.85 5.76
N SER A 190 -9.84 -19.10 5.45
CA SER A 190 -9.34 -18.14 6.42
C SER A 190 -10.07 -16.81 6.27
N SER A 191 -10.91 -16.46 7.23
CA SER A 191 -11.47 -15.13 7.35
C SER A 191 -10.53 -14.24 8.17
N ILE A 192 -10.34 -13.00 7.74
CA ILE A 192 -9.72 -11.95 8.54
C ILE A 192 -10.79 -11.05 9.14
N ASN A 193 -10.54 -10.57 10.35
CA ASN A 193 -11.32 -9.47 10.89
C ASN A 193 -10.95 -8.19 10.17
N THR A 194 -11.92 -7.33 9.88
CA THR A 194 -11.69 -5.99 9.35
C THR A 194 -12.14 -4.93 10.36
N ARG A 195 -11.45 -3.81 10.39
CA ARG A 195 -11.78 -2.63 11.17
C ARG A 195 -11.63 -1.39 10.31
N SER A 196 -12.51 -0.43 10.49
CA SER A 196 -12.32 0.91 9.94
C SER A 196 -11.46 1.75 10.88
N ILE A 197 -10.70 2.69 10.32
CA ILE A 197 -9.91 3.63 11.12
C ILE A 197 -10.86 4.50 11.96
N ASP A 198 -11.97 4.93 11.37
CA ASP A 198 -12.96 5.74 12.05
C ASP A 198 -13.53 5.04 13.29
N SER A 199 -13.83 3.73 13.24
CA SER A 199 -14.31 2.97 14.38
C SER A 199 -13.27 2.85 15.50
N VAL A 200 -11.99 2.70 15.13
CA VAL A 200 -10.88 2.57 16.11
C VAL A 200 -10.54 3.91 16.75
N CYS A 201 -10.79 5.01 16.04
CA CYS A 201 -10.49 6.36 16.51
C CYS A 201 -11.70 7.10 17.12
N SER A 202 -12.93 6.54 17.04
CA SER A 202 -14.18 7.20 17.45
C SER A 202 -14.14 7.71 18.90
N ASP A 203 -13.63 6.88 19.80
CA ASP A 203 -13.63 7.15 21.24
C ASP A 203 -12.29 7.75 21.72
N SER A 204 -11.38 8.02 20.80
CA SER A 204 -10.06 8.57 21.12
C SER A 204 -10.04 10.10 21.01
N GLU A 205 -9.56 10.76 22.05
CA GLU A 205 -9.23 12.20 22.00
C GLU A 205 -7.88 12.46 21.33
N ASP A 206 -7.16 11.39 20.96
CA ASP A 206 -5.84 11.50 20.36
C ASP A 206 -5.97 11.99 18.90
N LYS A 207 -5.39 13.15 18.63
CA LYS A 207 -5.32 13.70 17.26
C LYS A 207 -4.43 12.84 16.39
N VAL A 208 -5.02 12.10 15.46
CA VAL A 208 -4.25 11.36 14.43
C VAL A 208 -3.45 12.36 13.60
N THR A 209 -2.14 12.15 13.49
CA THR A 209 -1.22 13.05 12.80
C THR A 209 -0.61 12.45 11.54
N PHE A 210 -0.60 11.12 11.44
CA PHE A 210 -0.03 10.40 10.31
C PHE A 210 -0.79 9.09 10.04
N ILE A 211 -1.10 8.81 8.78
CA ILE A 211 -1.65 7.52 8.34
C ILE A 211 -0.77 6.98 7.21
N LYS A 212 -0.21 5.76 7.38
CA LYS A 212 0.46 5.00 6.34
C LYS A 212 -0.43 3.84 5.90
N MET A 213 -0.52 3.58 4.60
CA MET A 213 -1.22 2.41 4.04
C MET A 213 -0.35 1.71 3.00
N ASP A 214 -0.14 0.42 3.22
CA ASP A 214 0.44 -0.54 2.30
C ASP A 214 -0.25 -1.89 2.59
N ILE A 215 -1.41 -2.13 1.97
CA ILE A 215 -2.38 -3.16 2.33
C ILE A 215 -2.90 -3.94 1.12
N GLU A 216 -1.99 -4.11 0.13
CA GLU A 216 -2.16 -5.06 -0.97
C GLU A 216 -3.43 -4.83 -1.82
N GLY A 217 -3.81 -3.57 -2.06
CA GLY A 217 -4.93 -3.19 -2.93
C GLY A 217 -6.25 -2.88 -2.23
N ALA A 218 -6.25 -2.79 -0.89
CA ALA A 218 -7.41 -2.37 -0.11
C ALA A 218 -7.34 -0.89 0.33
N GLU A 219 -6.43 -0.09 -0.24
CA GLU A 219 -6.17 1.29 0.18
C GLU A 219 -7.40 2.19 0.00
N LEU A 220 -8.09 2.10 -1.13
CA LEU A 220 -9.25 2.95 -1.37
C LEU A 220 -10.44 2.63 -0.42
N PRO A 221 -10.84 1.37 -0.21
CA PRO A 221 -11.80 1.02 0.84
C PRO A 221 -11.35 1.47 2.24
N ALA A 222 -10.08 1.28 2.59
CA ALA A 222 -9.54 1.69 3.88
C ALA A 222 -9.59 3.22 4.08
N LEU A 223 -9.29 4.00 3.03
CA LEU A 223 -9.43 5.46 3.04
C LEU A 223 -10.88 5.90 3.25
N ARG A 224 -11.86 5.17 2.71
CA ARG A 224 -13.28 5.44 2.97
C ARG A 224 -13.63 5.19 4.43
N GLY A 225 -13.07 4.13 5.04
CA GLY A 225 -13.20 3.84 6.47
C GLY A 225 -12.36 4.73 7.39
N ALA A 226 -11.62 5.68 6.83
CA ALA A 226 -10.85 6.70 7.54
C ALA A 226 -11.39 8.13 7.30
N LYS A 227 -12.51 8.25 6.60
CA LYS A 227 -13.01 9.54 6.11
C LYS A 227 -13.21 10.57 7.22
N GLU A 228 -13.89 10.20 8.29
CA GLU A 228 -14.19 11.11 9.40
C GLU A 228 -12.91 11.53 10.14
N THR A 229 -12.00 10.57 10.34
CA THR A 229 -10.67 10.82 10.93
C THR A 229 -9.86 11.79 10.06
N ILE A 230 -9.84 11.59 8.73
CA ILE A 230 -9.13 12.46 7.79
C ILE A 230 -9.75 13.86 7.77
N LEU A 231 -11.07 13.97 7.71
CA LEU A 231 -11.76 15.27 7.73
C LEU A 231 -11.52 16.04 9.03
N ARG A 232 -11.56 15.33 10.17
CA ARG A 232 -11.43 15.93 11.50
C ARG A 232 -10.02 16.41 11.79
N TYR A 233 -9.00 15.59 11.47
CA TYR A 233 -7.64 15.83 11.93
C TYR A 233 -6.69 16.26 10.82
N LYS A 234 -7.05 16.05 9.56
CA LYS A 234 -6.22 16.31 8.37
C LYS A 234 -4.78 15.80 8.56
N PRO A 235 -4.62 14.48 8.88
CA PRO A 235 -3.30 13.91 9.09
C PRO A 235 -2.48 13.91 7.81
N ARG A 236 -1.16 13.85 7.92
CA ARG A 236 -0.30 13.51 6.78
C ARG A 236 -0.59 12.09 6.34
N LEU A 237 -0.62 11.87 5.04
CA LEU A 237 -0.90 10.57 4.46
C LEU A 237 0.31 10.09 3.66
N ALA A 238 0.64 8.80 3.78
CA ALA A 238 1.58 8.08 2.91
C ALA A 238 0.91 6.78 2.45
N ILE A 239 0.40 6.77 1.23
CA ILE A 239 -0.47 5.72 0.70
C ILE A 239 0.18 5.06 -0.50
N CYS A 240 0.37 3.75 -0.48
CA CYS A 240 0.80 2.99 -1.63
C CYS A 240 -0.26 3.02 -2.73
N ILE A 241 0.18 3.29 -3.98
CA ILE A 241 -0.72 3.41 -5.14
C ILE A 241 -0.34 2.47 -6.28
N TYR A 242 0.46 1.46 -5.98
CA TYR A 242 1.06 0.59 -7.01
C TYR A 242 0.35 -0.76 -7.18
N HIS A 243 -0.57 -1.12 -6.30
CA HIS A 243 -1.20 -2.45 -6.32
C HIS A 243 -2.10 -2.64 -7.55
N SER A 244 -2.80 -1.60 -8.00
CA SER A 244 -3.59 -1.65 -9.23
C SER A 244 -3.48 -0.37 -10.07
N ASP A 245 -3.80 -0.46 -11.38
CA ASP A 245 -3.87 0.71 -12.26
C ASP A 245 -4.99 1.66 -11.84
N GLN A 246 -6.09 1.10 -11.31
CA GLN A 246 -7.23 1.86 -10.81
C GLN A 246 -6.85 2.72 -9.60
N GLU A 247 -6.09 2.18 -8.65
CA GLU A 247 -5.68 2.88 -7.43
C GLU A 247 -4.74 4.05 -7.72
N MET A 248 -3.90 3.95 -8.74
CA MET A 248 -3.05 5.07 -9.16
C MET A 248 -3.85 6.34 -9.46
N LEU A 249 -5.10 6.22 -9.89
CA LEU A 249 -5.97 7.37 -10.18
C LEU A 249 -6.92 7.64 -9.00
N SER A 250 -7.66 6.62 -8.57
CA SER A 250 -8.78 6.79 -7.66
C SER A 250 -8.39 7.21 -6.25
N ILE A 251 -7.19 6.87 -5.78
CA ILE A 251 -6.72 7.29 -4.45
C ILE A 251 -6.47 8.80 -4.43
N ALA A 252 -5.76 9.34 -5.43
CA ALA A 252 -5.52 10.77 -5.54
C ALA A 252 -6.83 11.57 -5.70
N GLU A 253 -7.72 11.07 -6.57
CA GLU A 253 -9.05 11.66 -6.80
C GLU A 253 -9.88 11.68 -5.51
N TYR A 254 -9.89 10.57 -4.76
CA TYR A 254 -10.65 10.46 -3.51
C TYR A 254 -10.09 11.41 -2.43
N ILE A 255 -8.78 11.40 -2.20
CA ILE A 255 -8.15 12.27 -1.20
C ILE A 255 -8.45 13.74 -1.53
N HIS A 256 -8.27 14.15 -2.78
CA HIS A 256 -8.59 15.52 -3.20
C HIS A 256 -10.08 15.85 -3.05
N SER A 257 -10.98 14.91 -3.30
CA SER A 257 -12.42 15.13 -3.18
C SER A 257 -12.88 15.39 -1.74
N ILE A 258 -12.21 14.78 -0.74
CA ILE A 258 -12.56 14.95 0.68
C ILE A 258 -11.78 16.08 1.37
N VAL A 259 -10.53 16.34 0.95
CA VAL A 259 -9.70 17.43 1.48
C VAL A 259 -8.99 18.14 0.31
N PRO A 260 -9.67 19.05 -0.41
CA PRO A 260 -9.08 19.74 -1.57
C PRO A 260 -7.84 20.58 -1.26
N GLU A 261 -7.65 20.96 0.00
CA GLU A 261 -6.50 21.75 0.46
C GLU A 261 -5.19 20.96 0.56
N TYR A 262 -5.26 19.64 0.52
CA TYR A 262 -4.05 18.83 0.54
C TYR A 262 -3.20 19.06 -0.69
N LYS A 263 -1.90 19.26 -0.46
CA LYS A 263 -0.86 19.17 -1.48
C LYS A 263 -0.51 17.71 -1.67
N LEU A 264 -0.63 17.23 -2.89
CA LEU A 264 -0.36 15.83 -3.23
C LEU A 264 1.01 15.68 -3.87
N TYR A 265 1.77 14.70 -3.41
CA TYR A 265 3.10 14.37 -3.95
C TYR A 265 3.17 12.89 -4.30
N VAL A 266 4.02 12.53 -5.26
CA VAL A 266 4.28 11.13 -5.63
C VAL A 266 5.77 10.88 -5.69
N ARG A 267 6.25 9.82 -5.04
CA ARG A 267 7.64 9.37 -5.11
C ARG A 267 7.72 7.88 -5.41
N GLN A 268 8.80 7.49 -6.06
CA GLN A 268 9.11 6.10 -6.38
C GLN A 268 10.30 5.64 -5.55
N HIS A 269 10.12 4.57 -4.78
CA HIS A 269 11.12 4.08 -3.84
C HIS A 269 11.80 2.79 -4.27
N HIS A 270 11.36 2.15 -5.33
CA HIS A 270 12.01 0.97 -5.87
C HIS A 270 12.66 1.26 -7.24
N LYS A 271 13.96 0.99 -7.35
CA LYS A 271 14.77 1.34 -8.54
C LYS A 271 14.38 0.58 -9.82
N ASN A 272 13.88 -0.64 -9.69
CA ASN A 272 13.74 -1.56 -10.83
C ASN A 272 12.31 -1.97 -11.15
N TYR A 273 11.36 -1.64 -10.28
CA TYR A 273 9.96 -2.00 -10.43
C TYR A 273 9.07 -0.78 -10.22
N PHE A 274 7.80 -0.86 -10.62
CA PHE A 274 6.78 0.16 -10.32
C PHE A 274 6.16 -0.02 -8.91
N MET A 275 6.54 -1.10 -8.20
CA MET A 275 6.21 -1.27 -6.78
C MET A 275 6.86 -0.16 -5.96
N GLU A 276 6.35 0.10 -4.78
CA GLU A 276 6.83 1.14 -3.88
C GLU A 276 6.63 2.57 -4.45
N THR A 277 5.56 2.74 -5.24
CA THR A 277 5.09 4.09 -5.61
C THR A 277 4.14 4.58 -4.53
N VAL A 278 4.51 5.66 -3.86
CA VAL A 278 3.76 6.21 -2.73
C VAL A 278 3.22 7.59 -3.06
N LEU A 279 1.94 7.80 -2.76
CA LEU A 279 1.28 9.09 -2.78
C LEU A 279 1.28 9.67 -1.37
N TYR A 280 1.70 10.91 -1.25
CA TYR A 280 1.73 11.66 0.01
C TYR A 280 0.77 12.82 -0.06
N ALA A 281 0.13 13.11 1.08
CA ALA A 281 -0.75 14.26 1.21
C ALA A 281 -0.48 15.02 2.51
N GLN A 282 -0.45 16.35 2.44
CA GLN A 282 -0.38 17.26 3.58
C GLN A 282 -1.00 18.61 3.26
N LEU A 283 -1.30 19.39 4.30
CA LEU A 283 -1.75 20.79 4.18
C LEU A 283 -0.64 21.71 3.71
#